data_6941c13cf6fbbbe54245fee2914f1c57
#
_entry.id   6941c13cf6fbbbe54245fee2914f1c57
#
_cell.length_a   1.000
_cell.length_b   1.000
_cell.length_c   1.000
_cell.angle_alpha   90.00
_cell.angle_beta   90.00
_cell.angle_gamma   90.00
#
_symmetry.space_group_name_H-M   'P 1'
#
loop_
_entity.id
_entity.type
_entity.pdbx_description
1 polymer ?
#
loop_
_entity_poly.entity_id
_entity_poly.type
_entity_poly.pdbx_seq_one_letter_code
_entity_poly.pdbx_strand_id
1 'polypeptide(L)'
;VQVSSILPPGCRFIPKTPAIREIPPGAITFCVMSRCCSNEPGRLLVASVGCAVPADERAYGYISEHHAFGQTGRQAGDHAEDLAAAMLASTLGIDFNVDESWDEKREIFRISGKIVGTRNVTQSSIVKNNGYTTVLAAVVFVF
;
A
#
# COMPACT_ATOMS: atom_id res chain seq x y z
N VAL A 1 -12.95 -6.52 4.16
CA VAL A 1 -12.39 -7.27 3.02
C VAL A 1 -11.17 -6.50 2.52
N GLN A 2 -10.02 -7.10 2.60
CA GLN A 2 -8.78 -6.54 2.06
C GLN A 2 -8.75 -6.80 0.56
N VAL A 3 -8.61 -5.75 -0.21
CA VAL A 3 -8.47 -5.84 -1.67
C VAL A 3 -6.99 -5.89 -2.02
N SER A 4 -6.60 -6.86 -2.81
CA SER A 4 -5.26 -6.98 -3.35
C SER A 4 -5.31 -6.95 -4.87
N SER A 5 -4.29 -6.39 -5.47
CA SER A 5 -4.15 -6.31 -6.91
C SER A 5 -2.74 -6.68 -7.34
N ILE A 6 -2.61 -7.05 -8.59
CA ILE A 6 -1.32 -7.37 -9.21
C ILE A 6 -0.71 -6.07 -9.73
N LEU A 7 0.58 -5.89 -9.45
CA LEU A 7 1.39 -4.84 -10.06
C LEU A 7 2.02 -5.39 -11.35
N PRO A 8 1.75 -4.81 -12.52
CA PRO A 8 2.32 -5.28 -13.78
C PRO A 8 3.85 -5.32 -13.78
N PRO A 9 4.48 -6.22 -14.54
CA PRO A 9 5.93 -6.29 -14.66
C PRO A 9 6.55 -4.97 -15.12
N GLY A 10 7.73 -4.65 -14.60
CA GLY A 10 8.48 -3.46 -14.96
C GLY A 10 7.93 -2.14 -14.41
N CYS A 11 6.88 -2.17 -13.57
CA CYS A 11 6.37 -0.98 -12.92
C CYS A 11 7.37 -0.36 -11.95
N ARG A 12 7.45 0.96 -11.95
CA ARG A 12 8.29 1.74 -11.03
C ARG A 12 7.45 2.76 -10.28
N PHE A 13 7.85 3.03 -9.04
CA PHE A 13 7.24 4.11 -8.27
C PHE A 13 7.71 5.47 -8.78
N ILE A 14 6.75 6.33 -9.10
CA ILE A 14 7.00 7.70 -9.53
C ILE A 14 6.55 8.65 -8.41
N PRO A 15 7.35 9.67 -8.04
CA PRO A 15 6.95 10.68 -7.07
C PRO A 15 5.67 11.41 -7.51
N LYS A 16 4.80 11.71 -6.54
CA LYS A 16 3.43 12.24 -6.72
C LYS A 16 3.27 13.36 -7.74
N THR A 17 4.22 14.25 -7.85
CA THR A 17 3.93 15.61 -8.35
C THR A 17 4.07 15.77 -9.86
N PRO A 18 5.06 15.20 -10.55
CA PRO A 18 5.13 15.35 -12.00
C PRO A 18 4.13 14.49 -12.75
N ALA A 19 3.99 13.21 -12.37
CA ALA A 19 3.20 12.23 -13.12
C ALA A 19 1.69 12.49 -13.11
N ILE A 20 1.13 13.02 -12.01
CA ILE A 20 -0.29 13.37 -11.94
C ILE A 20 -0.64 14.51 -12.91
N ARG A 21 0.31 15.41 -13.19
CA ARG A 21 0.11 16.51 -14.14
C ARG A 21 0.09 16.06 -15.61
N GLU A 22 0.61 14.87 -15.88
CA GLU A 22 0.64 14.29 -17.23
C GLU A 22 -0.67 13.60 -17.60
N ILE A 23 -1.57 13.38 -16.64
CA ILE A 23 -2.89 12.79 -16.89
C ILE A 23 -3.81 13.90 -17.42
N PRO A 24 -4.23 13.81 -18.68
CA PRO A 24 -5.09 14.85 -19.26
C PRO A 24 -6.48 14.83 -18.62
N PRO A 25 -7.14 16.00 -18.52
CA PRO A 25 -8.53 16.06 -18.05
C PRO A 25 -9.45 15.15 -18.88
N GLY A 26 -10.28 14.36 -18.17
CA GLY A 26 -11.20 13.39 -18.80
C GLY A 26 -10.59 12.01 -19.09
N ALA A 27 -9.31 11.81 -18.80
CA ALA A 27 -8.69 10.49 -18.92
C ALA A 27 -9.28 9.49 -17.90
N ILE A 28 -9.50 8.27 -18.36
CA ILE A 28 -9.82 7.15 -17.46
C ILE A 28 -8.51 6.63 -16.88
N THR A 29 -8.41 6.63 -15.56
CA THR A 29 -7.25 6.12 -14.85
C THR A 29 -7.59 4.90 -14.00
N PHE A 30 -6.69 3.92 -13.98
CA PHE A 30 -6.79 2.77 -13.09
C PHE A 30 -6.06 3.07 -11.78
N CYS A 31 -6.68 2.74 -10.66
CA CYS A 31 -6.07 2.93 -9.36
C CYS A 31 -6.45 1.83 -8.37
N VAL A 32 -5.58 1.62 -7.39
CA VAL A 32 -5.91 0.90 -6.15
C VAL A 32 -6.06 1.93 -5.05
N MET A 33 -7.19 1.91 -4.36
CA MET A 33 -7.55 2.96 -3.41
C MET A 33 -8.05 2.35 -2.10
N SER A 34 -7.50 2.86 -1.01
CA SER A 34 -7.99 2.62 0.35
C SER A 34 -8.73 3.85 0.86
N ARG A 35 -9.84 3.64 1.54
CA ARG A 35 -10.67 4.71 2.10
C ARG A 35 -11.19 4.33 3.48
N CYS A 36 -11.15 5.28 4.41
CA CYS A 36 -11.75 5.15 5.73
C CYS A 36 -12.54 6.41 6.06
N CYS A 37 -13.75 6.25 6.59
CA CYS A 37 -14.67 7.36 6.85
C CYS A 37 -15.41 7.14 8.18
N SER A 38 -15.60 8.19 8.97
CA SER A 38 -16.43 8.17 10.16
C SER A 38 -16.91 9.57 10.51
N ASN A 39 -18.00 9.64 11.27
CA ASN A 39 -18.52 10.85 11.90
C ASN A 39 -18.43 10.83 13.44
N GLU A 40 -17.77 9.82 14.02
CA GLU A 40 -17.57 9.74 15.47
C GLU A 40 -16.43 10.66 15.91
N PRO A 41 -16.71 11.74 16.66
CA PRO A 41 -15.69 12.68 17.08
C PRO A 41 -14.56 12.03 17.88
N GLY A 42 -13.31 12.40 17.57
CA GLY A 42 -12.11 11.88 18.24
C GLY A 42 -11.63 10.53 17.73
N ARG A 43 -12.34 9.88 16.81
CA ARG A 43 -11.91 8.61 16.22
C ARG A 43 -10.73 8.84 15.27
N LEU A 44 -9.66 8.05 15.43
CA LEU A 44 -8.52 8.05 14.52
C LEU A 44 -8.83 7.17 13.32
N LEU A 45 -8.74 7.74 12.12
CA LEU A 45 -8.93 7.08 10.83
C LEU A 45 -7.59 6.93 10.13
N VAL A 46 -7.39 5.82 9.45
CA VAL A 46 -6.23 5.61 8.59
C VAL A 46 -6.60 4.82 7.34
N ALA A 47 -6.04 5.21 6.20
CA ALA A 47 -6.09 4.49 4.94
C ALA A 47 -4.68 4.35 4.39
N SER A 48 -4.34 3.18 3.88
CA SER A 48 -3.02 2.86 3.34
C SER A 48 -3.11 1.95 2.13
N VAL A 49 -2.19 2.14 1.20
CA VAL A 49 -1.92 1.22 0.09
C VAL A 49 -0.46 0.84 0.14
N GLY A 50 -0.17 -0.44 0.25
CA GLY A 50 1.17 -1.02 0.24
C GLY A 50 1.47 -1.67 -1.10
N CYS A 51 2.73 -1.62 -1.50
CA CYS A 51 3.22 -2.24 -2.74
C CYS A 51 4.51 -3.00 -2.48
N ALA A 52 4.67 -4.13 -3.17
CA ALA A 52 5.91 -4.91 -3.18
C ALA A 52 6.34 -5.18 -4.63
N VAL A 53 7.61 -4.93 -4.93
CA VAL A 53 8.20 -5.05 -6.26
C VAL A 53 9.25 -6.16 -6.27
N PRO A 54 9.16 -7.14 -7.19
CA PRO A 54 10.15 -8.19 -7.33
C PRO A 54 11.45 -7.67 -7.98
N ALA A 55 12.55 -8.39 -7.76
CA ALA A 55 13.83 -8.11 -8.41
C ALA A 55 13.81 -8.47 -9.91
N ASP A 56 13.08 -9.51 -10.29
CA ASP A 56 12.88 -9.86 -11.70
C ASP A 56 11.84 -8.93 -12.32
N GLU A 57 12.27 -8.04 -13.20
CA GLU A 57 11.40 -7.07 -13.90
C GLU A 57 10.34 -7.73 -14.80
N ARG A 58 10.44 -9.03 -15.05
CA ARG A 58 9.42 -9.81 -15.80
C ARG A 58 8.36 -10.40 -14.90
N ALA A 59 8.56 -10.39 -13.60
CA ALA A 59 7.62 -10.91 -12.62
C ALA A 59 6.62 -9.85 -12.19
N TYR A 60 5.45 -10.30 -11.77
CA TYR A 60 4.43 -9.43 -11.20
C TYR A 60 4.78 -9.06 -9.75
N GLY A 61 4.56 -7.80 -9.39
CA GLY A 61 4.50 -7.36 -8.00
C GLY A 61 3.08 -7.44 -7.45
N TYR A 62 2.91 -6.95 -6.22
CA TYR A 62 1.61 -6.93 -5.55
C TYR A 62 1.31 -5.57 -4.93
N ILE A 63 0.03 -5.24 -4.89
CA ILE A 63 -0.52 -4.07 -4.23
C ILE A 63 -1.59 -4.55 -3.26
N SER A 64 -1.58 -4.05 -2.04
CA SER A 64 -2.63 -4.30 -1.05
C SER A 64 -3.18 -2.99 -0.51
N GLU A 65 -4.44 -2.99 -0.15
CA GLU A 65 -5.05 -1.88 0.58
C GLU A 65 -5.31 -2.28 2.03
N HIS A 66 -5.20 -1.31 2.91
CA HIS A 66 -5.54 -1.44 4.32
C HIS A 66 -6.18 -0.17 4.84
N HIS A 67 -7.24 -0.31 5.62
CA HIS A 67 -7.84 0.78 6.38
C HIS A 67 -8.22 0.32 7.78
N ALA A 68 -8.16 1.23 8.73
CA ALA A 68 -8.44 0.90 10.13
C ALA A 68 -8.90 2.10 10.93
N PHE A 69 -9.49 1.81 12.08
CA PHE A 69 -9.74 2.75 13.15
C PHE A 69 -8.73 2.53 14.28
N GLY A 70 -8.23 3.62 14.87
CA GLY A 70 -7.36 3.56 16.04
C GLY A 70 -5.90 3.14 15.77
N GLN A 71 -5.52 2.90 14.52
CA GLN A 71 -4.13 2.66 14.14
C GLN A 71 -3.44 3.97 13.75
N THR A 72 -2.14 4.06 14.07
CA THR A 72 -1.30 5.15 13.54
C THR A 72 -1.02 4.96 12.05
N GLY A 73 -0.62 6.03 11.36
CA GLY A 73 -0.23 5.96 9.96
C GLY A 73 0.92 4.97 9.73
N ARG A 74 1.89 4.91 10.66
CA ARG A 74 2.99 3.94 10.58
C ARG A 74 2.49 2.50 10.66
N GLN A 75 1.68 2.18 11.67
CA GLN A 75 1.13 0.82 11.84
C GLN A 75 0.35 0.36 10.60
N ALA A 76 -0.50 1.23 10.06
CA ALA A 76 -1.29 0.90 8.88
C ALA A 76 -0.42 0.79 7.62
N GLY A 77 0.60 1.64 7.48
CA GLY A 77 1.55 1.60 6.37
C GLY A 77 2.37 0.31 6.36
N ASP A 78 2.95 -0.04 7.51
CA ASP A 78 3.73 -1.28 7.69
C ASP A 78 2.85 -2.51 7.43
N HIS A 79 1.60 -2.51 7.90
CA HIS A 79 0.66 -3.60 7.65
C HIS A 79 0.31 -3.75 6.16
N ALA A 80 0.07 -2.65 5.45
CA ALA A 80 -0.19 -2.69 4.01
C ALA A 80 1.01 -3.20 3.21
N GLU A 81 2.23 -2.77 3.58
CA GLU A 81 3.47 -3.29 2.98
C GLU A 81 3.66 -4.79 3.27
N ASP A 82 3.43 -5.22 4.51
CA ASP A 82 3.52 -6.63 4.92
C ASP A 82 2.60 -7.52 4.08
N LEU A 83 1.38 -7.11 3.89
CA LEU A 83 0.42 -7.86 3.06
C LEU A 83 0.89 -7.99 1.60
N ALA A 84 1.36 -6.91 0.99
CA ALA A 84 1.86 -6.93 -0.38
C ALA A 84 3.12 -7.80 -0.49
N ALA A 85 4.05 -7.65 0.45
CA ALA A 85 5.30 -8.41 0.49
C ALA A 85 5.06 -9.90 0.77
N ALA A 86 4.12 -10.25 1.64
CA ALA A 86 3.76 -11.64 1.94
C ALA A 86 3.18 -12.35 0.71
N MET A 87 2.32 -11.69 -0.06
CA MET A 87 1.80 -12.25 -1.31
C MET A 87 2.92 -12.47 -2.33
N LEU A 88 3.82 -11.50 -2.48
CA LEU A 88 4.96 -11.63 -3.37
C LEU A 88 5.92 -12.72 -2.92
N ALA A 89 6.23 -12.80 -1.63
CA ALA A 89 7.07 -13.84 -1.04
C ALA A 89 6.52 -15.24 -1.28
N SER A 90 5.21 -15.43 -1.07
CA SER A 90 4.55 -16.71 -1.37
C SER A 90 4.70 -17.12 -2.82
N THR A 91 4.58 -16.19 -3.75
CA THR A 91 4.77 -16.44 -5.19
C THR A 91 6.23 -16.78 -5.55
N LEU A 92 7.19 -16.18 -4.85
CA LEU A 92 8.62 -16.37 -5.07
C LEU A 92 9.22 -17.56 -4.30
N GLY A 93 8.41 -18.26 -3.49
CA GLY A 93 8.87 -19.38 -2.66
C GLY A 93 9.78 -18.92 -1.51
N ILE A 94 9.54 -17.74 -0.94
CA ILE A 94 10.24 -17.25 0.25
C ILE A 94 9.43 -17.69 1.47
N ASP A 95 10.03 -18.52 2.31
CA ASP A 95 9.44 -18.94 3.57
C ASP A 95 9.77 -17.95 4.68
N PHE A 96 8.77 -17.58 5.46
CA PHE A 96 8.93 -16.80 6.70
C PHE A 96 7.92 -17.29 7.74
N ASN A 97 8.24 -17.10 9.01
CA ASN A 97 7.34 -17.42 10.09
C ASN A 97 6.20 -16.38 10.15
N VAL A 98 4.96 -16.85 10.29
CA VAL A 98 3.77 -15.98 10.37
C VAL A 98 3.85 -15.03 11.59
N ASP A 99 4.49 -15.47 12.67
CA ASP A 99 4.62 -14.72 13.92
C ASP A 99 5.77 -13.69 13.90
N GLU A 100 6.57 -13.63 12.84
CA GLU A 100 7.64 -12.63 12.72
C GLU A 100 7.07 -11.22 12.58
N SER A 101 7.74 -10.26 13.20
CA SER A 101 7.43 -8.84 13.05
C SER A 101 7.69 -8.35 11.61
N TRP A 102 7.08 -7.23 11.24
CA TRP A 102 7.33 -6.64 9.92
C TRP A 102 8.82 -6.31 9.68
N ASP A 103 9.53 -5.85 10.69
CA ASP A 103 10.95 -5.54 10.57
C ASP A 103 11.80 -6.79 10.31
N GLU A 104 11.49 -7.92 10.95
CA GLU A 104 12.14 -9.22 10.70
C GLU A 104 11.83 -9.74 9.29
N LYS A 105 10.58 -9.68 8.87
CA LYS A 105 10.17 -10.06 7.51
C LYS A 105 10.87 -9.20 6.45
N ARG A 106 10.98 -7.91 6.68
CA ARG A 106 11.69 -6.97 5.78
C ARG A 106 13.17 -7.33 5.64
N GLU A 107 13.81 -7.76 6.72
CA GLU A 107 15.20 -8.22 6.68
C GLU A 107 15.35 -9.52 5.87
N ILE A 108 14.44 -10.48 6.03
CA ILE A 108 14.41 -11.72 5.24
C ILE A 108 14.24 -11.40 3.75
N PHE A 109 13.35 -10.49 3.40
CA PHE A 109 13.15 -10.07 2.02
C PHE A 109 14.39 -9.40 1.43
N ARG A 110 15.06 -8.54 2.19
CA ARG A 110 16.31 -7.88 1.81
C ARG A 110 17.42 -8.89 1.56
N ILE A 111 17.60 -9.85 2.45
CA ILE A 111 18.62 -10.90 2.35
C ILE A 111 18.34 -11.84 1.17
N SER A 112 17.08 -12.14 0.89
CA SER A 112 16.71 -13.02 -0.24
C SER A 112 17.11 -12.45 -1.59
N GLY A 113 17.22 -11.12 -1.71
CA GLY A 113 17.49 -10.42 -2.97
C GLY A 113 16.38 -10.53 -4.02
N LYS A 114 15.25 -11.17 -3.70
CA LYS A 114 14.14 -11.41 -4.64
C LYS A 114 13.11 -10.29 -4.65
N ILE A 115 13.04 -9.49 -3.57
CA ILE A 115 12.18 -8.31 -3.44
C ILE A 115 13.06 -7.08 -3.38
N VAL A 116 12.97 -6.20 -4.37
CA VAL A 116 13.81 -5.00 -4.45
C VAL A 116 13.27 -3.84 -3.63
N GLY A 117 12.00 -3.83 -3.32
CA GLY A 117 11.45 -2.76 -2.50
C GLY A 117 10.00 -2.94 -2.15
N THR A 118 9.67 -2.39 -1.00
CA THR A 118 8.29 -2.18 -0.55
C THR A 118 8.07 -0.70 -0.34
N ARG A 119 6.86 -0.24 -0.59
CA ARG A 119 6.45 1.15 -0.34
C ARG A 119 5.00 1.20 0.09
N ASN A 120 4.66 2.24 0.84
CA ASN A 120 3.28 2.56 1.11
C ASN A 120 2.98 4.04 0.86
N VAL A 121 1.72 4.33 0.63
CA VAL A 121 1.14 5.65 0.75
C VAL A 121 0.05 5.58 1.80
N THR A 122 0.10 6.47 2.79
CA THR A 122 -0.76 6.41 3.96
C THR A 122 -1.24 7.80 4.33
N GLN A 123 -2.51 7.89 4.69
CA GLN A 123 -3.12 9.10 5.23
C GLN A 123 -3.89 8.75 6.49
N SER A 124 -3.73 9.57 7.52
CA SER A 124 -4.50 9.46 8.76
C SER A 124 -5.07 10.82 9.17
N SER A 125 -6.17 10.79 9.90
CA SER A 125 -6.79 11.97 10.46
C SER A 125 -7.66 11.59 11.67
N ILE A 126 -7.87 12.54 12.56
CA ILE A 126 -8.85 12.42 13.65
C ILE A 126 -10.16 13.08 13.22
N VAL A 127 -11.27 12.41 13.46
CA VAL A 127 -12.61 12.92 13.17
C VAL A 127 -12.86 14.16 14.01
N LYS A 128 -13.19 15.26 13.33
CA LYS A 128 -13.55 16.54 13.96
C LYS A 128 -15.02 16.54 14.36
N ASN A 129 -15.37 17.43 15.30
CA ASN A 129 -16.76 17.64 15.67
C ASN A 129 -17.56 18.20 14.48
N ASN A 130 -18.81 17.78 14.35
CA ASN A 130 -19.78 18.25 13.36
C ASN A 130 -19.49 17.87 11.90
N GLY A 131 -19.41 16.59 11.59
CA GLY A 131 -19.38 16.13 10.20
C GLY A 131 -18.65 14.83 9.99
N TYR A 132 -18.63 14.39 8.75
CA TYR A 132 -17.86 13.23 8.32
C TYR A 132 -16.41 13.63 8.02
N THR A 133 -15.47 12.81 8.46
CA THR A 133 -14.08 12.86 8.03
C THR A 133 -13.77 11.62 7.18
N THR A 134 -13.20 11.85 6.02
CA THR A 134 -12.75 10.77 5.13
C THR A 134 -11.25 10.89 4.91
N VAL A 135 -10.52 9.80 5.07
CA VAL A 135 -9.12 9.68 4.65
C VAL A 135 -9.02 8.73 3.47
N LEU A 136 -8.11 9.04 2.56
CA LEU A 136 -7.94 8.32 1.32
C LEU A 136 -6.46 8.20 0.97
N ALA A 137 -6.04 7.00 0.57
CA ALA A 137 -4.73 6.71 -0.01
C ALA A 137 -4.94 5.98 -1.34
N ALA A 138 -4.19 6.33 -2.37
CA ALA A 138 -4.33 5.71 -3.67
C ALA A 138 -2.99 5.58 -4.40
N VAL A 139 -2.86 4.51 -5.19
CA VAL A 139 -1.82 4.32 -6.19
C VAL A 139 -2.48 4.36 -7.56
N VAL A 140 -2.04 5.26 -8.40
CA VAL A 140 -2.59 5.49 -9.74
C VAL A 140 -1.61 4.93 -10.77
N PHE A 141 -2.13 4.17 -11.73
CA PHE A 141 -1.33 3.65 -12.83
C PHE A 141 -1.25 4.72 -13.93
N VAL A 142 -0.02 5.03 -14.33
CA VAL A 142 0.30 5.93 -15.45
C VAL A 142 1.02 5.12 -16.51
N PHE A 143 0.49 5.13 -17.71
CA PHE A 143 1.03 4.38 -18.85
C PHE A 143 1.75 5.27 -19.83
#